data_cf43c4761c3df786ae5d0d472a26413d
#
_entry.id   cf43c4761c3df786ae5d0d472a26413d
#
_cell.length_a   1.000
_cell.length_b   1.000
_cell.length_c   1.000
_cell.angle_alpha   90.00
_cell.angle_beta   90.00
_cell.angle_gamma   90.00
#
_symmetry.space_group_name_H-M   'P 1'
#
loop_
_entity.id
_entity.type
_entity.pdbx_description
1 polymer ?
#
loop_
_entity_poly.entity_id
_entity_poly.type
_entity_poly.pdbx_seq_one_letter_code
_entity_poly.pdbx_strand_id
1 'polypeptide(L)'
;GSDFDRKTVDATLAANEGKAVNVLIDSLGGSLATGLSISAAFKNHGNVSVHFVGLNASAATIASLGAAHISMDAGAMYLVHKCSMAFFEWGSLNSDQFATVIADCEKIKADLDKLDLNCAQLYAARCKRKTADLLALMKVGGWLSAKEALEWGFVDEITDLADEPAPKLTDALASAMANAGMPIPNI
;
A
#
# COMPACT_ATOMS: atom_id res chain seq x y z
N GLY A 1 -0.57 -0.54 -18.44
CA GLY A 1 -0.49 -1.93 -18.00
C GLY A 1 0.12 -1.97 -16.62
N SER A 2 -0.36 -2.82 -15.74
CA SER A 2 0.27 -2.97 -14.43
C SER A 2 1.43 -3.97 -14.58
N ASP A 3 2.65 -3.49 -14.43
CA ASP A 3 3.85 -4.32 -14.51
C ASP A 3 4.05 -5.18 -13.24
N PHE A 4 3.17 -5.01 -12.25
CA PHE A 4 3.22 -5.68 -10.96
C PHE A 4 1.92 -6.46 -10.71
N ASP A 5 1.76 -7.57 -11.40
CA ASP A 5 0.67 -8.51 -11.22
C ASP A 5 1.13 -9.83 -10.58
N ARG A 6 0.21 -10.56 -9.96
CA ARG A 6 0.51 -11.80 -9.28
C ARG A 6 1.14 -12.85 -10.19
N LYS A 7 0.71 -12.95 -11.45
CA LYS A 7 1.20 -13.96 -12.39
C LYS A 7 2.68 -13.74 -12.73
N THR A 8 3.06 -12.48 -12.98
CA THR A 8 4.45 -12.10 -13.25
C THR A 8 5.33 -12.37 -12.04
N VAL A 9 4.86 -12.02 -10.84
CA VAL A 9 5.57 -12.30 -9.58
C VAL A 9 5.77 -13.81 -9.39
N ASP A 10 4.73 -14.61 -9.52
CA ASP A 10 4.83 -16.07 -9.37
C ASP A 10 5.81 -16.70 -10.36
N ALA A 11 5.75 -16.30 -11.63
CA ALA A 11 6.68 -16.79 -12.65
C ALA A 11 8.14 -16.44 -12.33
N THR A 12 8.38 -15.21 -11.87
CA THR A 12 9.71 -14.73 -11.51
C THR A 12 10.25 -15.48 -10.28
N LEU A 13 9.43 -15.67 -9.25
CA LEU A 13 9.84 -16.39 -8.04
C LEU A 13 10.11 -17.87 -8.34
N ALA A 14 9.25 -18.51 -9.14
CA ALA A 14 9.46 -19.92 -9.55
C ALA A 14 10.74 -20.10 -10.36
N ALA A 15 11.07 -19.18 -11.27
CA ALA A 15 12.31 -19.21 -12.04
C ALA A 15 13.57 -18.97 -11.18
N ASN A 16 13.40 -18.45 -9.97
CA ASN A 16 14.49 -18.14 -9.03
C ASN A 16 14.33 -18.87 -7.69
N GLU A 17 13.72 -20.05 -7.69
CA GLU A 17 13.56 -20.88 -6.49
C GLU A 17 14.92 -21.08 -5.78
N GLY A 18 14.92 -20.83 -4.47
CA GLY A 18 16.12 -20.93 -3.63
C GLY A 18 17.17 -19.83 -3.80
N LYS A 19 16.98 -18.88 -4.71
CA LYS A 19 17.87 -17.74 -4.92
C LYS A 19 17.35 -16.48 -4.23
N ALA A 20 18.26 -15.54 -3.95
CA ALA A 20 17.87 -14.19 -3.53
C ALA A 20 17.18 -13.44 -4.69
N VAL A 21 16.07 -12.79 -4.40
CA VAL A 21 15.33 -11.97 -5.35
C VAL A 21 15.19 -10.56 -4.78
N ASN A 22 15.66 -9.56 -5.53
CA ASN A 22 15.50 -8.17 -5.19
C ASN A 22 14.36 -7.58 -6.03
N VAL A 23 13.41 -6.92 -5.37
CA VAL A 23 12.23 -6.31 -5.99
C VAL A 23 12.26 -4.81 -5.74
N LEU A 24 12.35 -4.04 -6.82
CA LEU A 24 12.19 -2.58 -6.77
C LEU A 24 10.69 -2.25 -6.87
N ILE A 25 10.21 -1.38 -5.99
CA ILE A 25 8.81 -0.94 -6.00
C ILE A 25 8.74 0.58 -6.10
N ASP A 26 8.01 1.06 -7.10
CA ASP A 26 7.51 2.43 -7.26
C ASP A 26 6.05 2.32 -7.68
N SER A 27 5.13 2.40 -6.73
CA SER A 27 3.72 2.08 -7.00
C SER A 27 2.78 2.72 -5.99
N LEU A 28 1.72 3.34 -6.50
CA LEU A 28 0.63 3.87 -5.68
C LEU A 28 -0.34 2.78 -5.16
N GLY A 29 -0.07 1.52 -5.46
CA GLY A 29 -0.90 0.41 -5.01
C GLY A 29 -1.99 0.03 -6.02
N GLY A 30 -3.16 -0.30 -5.51
CA GLY A 30 -4.29 -0.81 -6.31
C GLY A 30 -5.10 -1.85 -5.53
N SER A 31 -5.30 -3.04 -6.11
CA SER A 31 -6.08 -4.10 -5.47
C SER A 31 -5.41 -4.63 -4.19
N LEU A 32 -6.10 -4.51 -3.06
CA LEU A 32 -5.67 -5.10 -1.79
C LEU A 32 -5.48 -6.62 -1.90
N ALA A 33 -6.39 -7.31 -2.61
CA ALA A 33 -6.28 -8.76 -2.83
C ALA A 33 -4.98 -9.14 -3.54
N THR A 34 -4.57 -8.36 -4.54
CA THR A 34 -3.28 -8.54 -5.22
C THR A 34 -2.11 -8.30 -4.28
N GLY A 35 -2.15 -7.21 -3.50
CA GLY A 35 -1.10 -6.90 -2.52
C GLY A 35 -0.91 -8.02 -1.48
N LEU A 36 -2.00 -8.51 -0.88
CA LEU A 36 -1.98 -9.63 0.06
C LEU A 36 -1.42 -10.92 -0.58
N SER A 37 -1.83 -11.19 -1.80
CA SER A 37 -1.41 -12.36 -2.56
C SER A 37 0.09 -12.32 -2.88
N ILE A 38 0.64 -11.17 -3.27
CA ILE A 38 2.07 -10.97 -3.53
C ILE A 38 2.86 -11.08 -2.23
N SER A 39 2.38 -10.48 -1.14
CA SER A 39 2.99 -10.61 0.18
C SER A 39 3.14 -12.09 0.57
N ALA A 40 2.09 -12.89 0.37
CA ALA A 40 2.15 -14.32 0.63
C ALA A 40 3.18 -15.04 -0.26
N ALA A 41 3.30 -14.65 -1.54
CA ALA A 41 4.30 -15.23 -2.44
C ALA A 41 5.73 -14.92 -1.99
N PHE A 42 6.01 -13.67 -1.61
CA PHE A 42 7.33 -13.28 -1.08
C PHE A 42 7.68 -14.06 0.19
N LYS A 43 6.72 -14.16 1.12
CA LYS A 43 6.90 -14.92 2.35
C LYS A 43 7.18 -16.41 2.09
N ASN A 44 6.46 -17.02 1.15
CA ASN A 44 6.64 -18.43 0.79
C ASN A 44 7.99 -18.69 0.10
N HIS A 45 8.46 -17.75 -0.72
CA HIS A 45 9.79 -17.83 -1.33
C HIS A 45 10.91 -17.73 -0.28
N GLY A 46 10.73 -16.90 0.76
CA GLY A 46 11.59 -16.80 1.94
C GLY A 46 12.88 -15.99 1.75
N ASN A 47 13.28 -15.67 0.52
CA ASN A 47 14.51 -14.93 0.22
C ASN A 47 14.26 -13.77 -0.75
N VAL A 48 13.26 -12.95 -0.43
CA VAL A 48 12.92 -11.74 -1.18
C VAL A 48 13.29 -10.52 -0.37
N SER A 49 14.01 -9.58 -0.99
CA SER A 49 14.24 -8.23 -0.48
C SER A 49 13.45 -7.24 -1.33
N VAL A 50 12.78 -6.31 -0.68
CA VAL A 50 12.08 -5.20 -1.34
C VAL A 50 12.88 -3.91 -1.15
N HIS A 51 12.98 -3.13 -2.20
CA HIS A 51 13.56 -1.80 -2.16
C HIS A 51 12.56 -0.79 -2.73
N PHE A 52 12.17 0.18 -1.91
CA PHE A 52 11.25 1.23 -2.30
C PHE A 52 11.98 2.42 -2.92
N VAL A 53 11.57 2.76 -4.13
CA VAL A 53 11.99 3.97 -4.84
C VAL A 53 10.76 4.84 -5.14
N GLY A 54 10.92 6.14 -5.31
CA GLY A 54 9.82 7.04 -5.71
C GLY A 54 8.65 7.09 -4.71
N LEU A 55 7.41 6.87 -5.19
CA LEU A 55 6.19 7.00 -4.40
C LEU A 55 5.52 5.64 -4.18
N ASN A 56 5.38 5.24 -2.94
CA ASN A 56 4.87 3.91 -2.58
C ASN A 56 3.69 4.00 -1.63
N ALA A 57 2.54 3.47 -2.03
CA ALA A 57 1.32 3.64 -1.27
C ALA A 57 0.41 2.40 -1.29
N SER A 58 -0.47 2.31 -0.27
CA SER A 58 -1.62 1.42 -0.30
C SER A 58 -1.24 -0.06 -0.45
N ALA A 59 -1.84 -0.78 -1.39
CA ALA A 59 -1.59 -2.20 -1.63
C ALA A 59 -0.12 -2.53 -1.96
N ALA A 60 0.67 -1.58 -2.49
CA ALA A 60 2.10 -1.78 -2.73
C ALA A 60 2.88 -1.97 -1.41
N THR A 61 2.50 -1.23 -0.37
CA THR A 61 3.11 -1.36 0.96
C THR A 61 2.69 -2.67 1.65
N ILE A 62 1.47 -3.15 1.42
CA ILE A 62 1.01 -4.47 1.89
C ILE A 62 1.79 -5.60 1.17
N ALA A 63 2.03 -5.48 -0.13
CA ALA A 63 2.77 -6.47 -0.90
C ALA A 63 4.19 -6.69 -0.33
N SER A 64 4.86 -5.63 0.11
CA SER A 64 6.22 -5.71 0.66
C SER A 64 6.32 -6.47 1.99
N LEU A 65 5.23 -6.58 2.76
CA LEU A 65 5.25 -7.16 4.11
C LEU A 65 5.68 -8.63 4.16
N GLY A 66 5.64 -9.33 3.03
CA GLY A 66 6.14 -10.70 2.91
C GLY A 66 7.64 -10.81 2.66
N ALA A 67 8.33 -9.71 2.41
CA ALA A 67 9.76 -9.70 2.17
C ALA A 67 10.56 -9.95 3.46
N ALA A 68 11.71 -10.57 3.32
CA ALA A 68 12.65 -10.81 4.42
C ALA A 68 13.35 -9.53 4.87
N HIS A 69 13.59 -8.61 3.92
CA HIS A 69 14.21 -7.31 4.16
C HIS A 69 13.52 -6.25 3.30
N ILE A 70 13.34 -5.06 3.87
CA ILE A 70 12.74 -3.92 3.18
C ILE A 70 13.64 -2.70 3.37
N SER A 71 14.15 -2.17 2.28
CA SER A 71 14.90 -0.91 2.25
C SER A 71 14.15 0.16 1.47
N MET A 72 14.57 1.41 1.61
CA MET A 72 13.93 2.55 0.98
C MET A 72 14.95 3.64 0.67
N ASP A 73 14.87 4.23 -0.51
CA ASP A 73 15.66 5.41 -0.85
C ASP A 73 15.33 6.60 0.05
N ALA A 74 16.34 7.40 0.42
CA ALA A 74 16.15 8.58 1.28
C ALA A 74 15.13 9.59 0.73
N GLY A 75 15.02 9.70 -0.59
CA GLY A 75 14.06 10.59 -1.27
C GLY A 75 12.70 9.95 -1.57
N ALA A 76 12.53 8.65 -1.29
CA ALA A 76 11.26 8.00 -1.54
C ALA A 76 10.22 8.31 -0.46
N MET A 77 8.94 8.15 -0.81
CA MET A 77 7.81 8.43 0.07
C MET A 77 6.97 7.17 0.28
N TYR A 78 6.39 7.06 1.47
CA TYR A 78 5.62 5.90 1.90
C TYR A 78 4.25 6.32 2.43
N LEU A 79 3.18 5.63 2.05
CA LEU A 79 1.84 5.99 2.52
C LEU A 79 1.00 4.76 2.88
N VAL A 80 0.43 4.81 4.08
CA VAL A 80 -0.62 3.90 4.53
C VAL A 80 -1.91 4.66 4.72
N HIS A 81 -3.02 4.07 4.31
CA HIS A 81 -4.35 4.68 4.45
C HIS A 81 -5.42 3.60 4.62
N LYS A 82 -6.62 4.02 5.01
CA LYS A 82 -7.78 3.14 5.11
C LYS A 82 -8.19 2.60 3.75
N CYS A 83 -8.73 1.40 3.74
CA CYS A 83 -9.30 0.79 2.55
C CYS A 83 -10.45 1.65 2.01
N SER A 84 -10.54 1.73 0.69
CA SER A 84 -11.62 2.44 0.01
C SER A 84 -12.14 1.61 -1.15
N MET A 85 -13.39 1.87 -1.52
CA MET A 85 -13.98 1.34 -2.73
C MET A 85 -14.75 2.45 -3.46
N ALA A 86 -14.85 2.33 -4.77
CA ALA A 86 -15.69 3.22 -5.56
C ALA A 86 -17.16 2.93 -5.24
N PHE A 87 -17.93 3.97 -5.00
CA PHE A 87 -19.37 3.92 -4.81
C PHE A 87 -20.02 4.87 -5.81
N PHE A 88 -20.99 4.36 -6.55
CA PHE A 88 -21.76 5.14 -7.51
C PHE A 88 -23.24 4.83 -7.32
N GLU A 89 -24.04 5.85 -7.13
CA GLU A 89 -25.49 5.77 -7.13
C GLU A 89 -26.01 6.82 -8.12
N TRP A 90 -26.95 6.43 -8.97
CA TRP A 90 -27.44 7.28 -10.04
C TRP A 90 -28.95 7.12 -10.22
N GLY A 91 -29.66 8.24 -10.31
CA GLY A 91 -31.09 8.27 -10.60
C GLY A 91 -31.92 9.02 -9.57
N SER A 92 -33.26 8.88 -9.68
CA SER A 92 -34.21 9.39 -8.72
C SER A 92 -34.67 8.25 -7.81
N LEU A 93 -34.55 8.41 -6.52
CA LEU A 93 -34.93 7.40 -5.53
C LEU A 93 -36.09 7.90 -4.68
N ASN A 94 -37.04 7.04 -4.35
CA ASN A 94 -38.02 7.26 -3.32
C ASN A 94 -37.47 6.91 -1.92
N SER A 95 -38.28 7.16 -0.86
CA SER A 95 -37.84 6.97 0.53
C SER A 95 -37.45 5.52 0.84
N ASP A 96 -38.14 4.53 0.29
CA ASP A 96 -37.86 3.11 0.54
C ASP A 96 -36.56 2.68 -0.14
N GLN A 97 -36.31 3.20 -1.35
CA GLN A 97 -35.05 2.98 -2.07
C GLN A 97 -33.87 3.63 -1.34
N PHE A 98 -34.04 4.85 -0.80
CA PHE A 98 -33.02 5.47 0.05
C PHE A 98 -32.72 4.63 1.29
N ALA A 99 -33.74 4.06 1.96
CA ALA A 99 -33.53 3.19 3.10
C ALA A 99 -32.69 1.94 2.73
N THR A 100 -32.91 1.38 1.55
CA THR A 100 -32.12 0.24 1.04
C THR A 100 -30.66 0.67 0.80
N VAL A 101 -30.42 1.81 0.13
CA VAL A 101 -29.07 2.34 -0.11
C VAL A 101 -28.33 2.59 1.21
N ILE A 102 -28.99 3.16 2.21
CA ILE A 102 -28.40 3.38 3.54
C ILE A 102 -27.97 2.04 4.17
N ALA A 103 -28.86 1.04 4.15
CA ALA A 103 -28.56 -0.27 4.70
C ALA A 103 -27.38 -0.96 3.97
N ASP A 104 -27.29 -0.82 2.67
CA ASP A 104 -26.19 -1.37 1.88
C ASP A 104 -24.87 -0.60 2.14
N CYS A 105 -24.92 0.72 2.30
CA CYS A 105 -23.77 1.51 2.72
C CYS A 105 -23.26 1.10 4.12
N GLU A 106 -24.14 0.80 5.07
CA GLU A 106 -23.76 0.31 6.39
C GLU A 106 -23.03 -1.05 6.32
N LYS A 107 -23.48 -1.97 5.47
CA LYS A 107 -22.79 -3.26 5.22
C LYS A 107 -21.41 -3.03 4.62
N ILE A 108 -21.33 -2.22 3.57
CA ILE A 108 -20.06 -1.86 2.91
C ILE A 108 -19.09 -1.26 3.93
N LYS A 109 -19.57 -0.30 4.74
CA LYS A 109 -18.76 0.30 5.79
C LYS A 109 -18.23 -0.75 6.77
N ALA A 110 -19.08 -1.68 7.22
CA ALA A 110 -18.67 -2.74 8.14
C ALA A 110 -17.61 -3.66 7.53
N ASP A 111 -17.68 -3.95 6.23
CA ASP A 111 -16.68 -4.76 5.55
C ASP A 111 -15.36 -3.99 5.34
N LEU A 112 -15.40 -2.71 5.03
CA LEU A 112 -14.22 -1.85 4.98
C LEU A 112 -13.54 -1.75 6.36
N ASP A 113 -14.29 -1.63 7.45
CA ASP A 113 -13.74 -1.62 8.81
C ASP A 113 -13.01 -2.95 9.14
N LYS A 114 -13.49 -4.10 8.65
CA LYS A 114 -12.78 -5.39 8.79
C LYS A 114 -11.49 -5.43 7.97
N LEU A 115 -11.51 -4.92 6.74
CA LEU A 115 -10.32 -4.83 5.90
C LEU A 115 -9.27 -3.89 6.51
N ASP A 116 -9.70 -2.74 7.03
CA ASP A 116 -8.83 -1.81 7.75
C ASP A 116 -8.16 -2.47 8.97
N LEU A 117 -8.95 -3.20 9.77
CA LEU A 117 -8.42 -3.92 10.91
C LEU A 117 -7.38 -4.97 10.50
N ASN A 118 -7.65 -5.72 9.43
CA ASN A 118 -6.72 -6.71 8.89
C ASN A 118 -5.41 -6.07 8.43
N CYS A 119 -5.48 -5.00 7.64
CA CYS A 119 -4.30 -4.26 7.19
C CYS A 119 -3.50 -3.70 8.37
N ALA A 120 -4.19 -3.09 9.36
CA ALA A 120 -3.55 -2.56 10.55
C ALA A 120 -2.85 -3.65 11.38
N GLN A 121 -3.40 -4.86 11.46
CA GLN A 121 -2.77 -5.99 12.12
C GLN A 121 -1.50 -6.44 11.39
N LEU A 122 -1.52 -6.49 10.06
CA LEU A 122 -0.34 -6.82 9.26
C LEU A 122 0.78 -5.78 9.45
N TYR A 123 0.45 -4.50 9.37
CA TYR A 123 1.40 -3.43 9.67
C TYR A 123 1.89 -3.47 11.12
N ALA A 124 1.00 -3.73 12.09
CA ALA A 124 1.36 -3.82 13.50
C ALA A 124 2.38 -4.94 13.77
N ALA A 125 2.20 -6.09 13.11
CA ALA A 125 3.14 -7.20 13.17
C ALA A 125 4.52 -6.83 12.59
N ARG A 126 4.54 -6.11 11.46
CA ARG A 126 5.77 -5.61 10.84
C ARG A 126 6.46 -4.58 11.73
N CYS A 127 5.74 -3.57 12.16
CA CYS A 127 6.25 -2.43 12.93
C CYS A 127 6.50 -2.74 14.41
N LYS A 128 6.08 -3.92 14.91
CA LYS A 128 6.10 -4.28 16.33
C LYS A 128 5.41 -3.24 17.21
N ARG A 129 4.30 -2.70 16.73
CA ARG A 129 3.48 -1.67 17.39
C ARG A 129 2.06 -2.19 17.66
N LYS A 130 1.26 -1.43 18.38
CA LYS A 130 -0.14 -1.79 18.64
C LYS A 130 -0.99 -1.56 17.38
N THR A 131 -1.92 -2.45 17.11
CA THR A 131 -2.87 -2.31 15.99
C THR A 131 -3.63 -0.97 16.02
N ALA A 132 -3.96 -0.48 17.23
CA ALA A 132 -4.63 0.81 17.40
C ALA A 132 -3.81 1.99 16.87
N ASP A 133 -2.49 1.96 17.03
CA ASP A 133 -1.60 3.02 16.53
C ASP A 133 -1.58 3.03 15.00
N LEU A 134 -1.57 1.85 14.38
CA LEU A 134 -1.62 1.70 12.92
C LEU A 134 -2.98 2.10 12.36
N LEU A 135 -4.09 1.77 13.03
CA LEU A 135 -5.42 2.25 12.64
C LEU A 135 -5.51 3.77 12.70
N ALA A 136 -4.91 4.39 13.72
CA ALA A 136 -4.86 5.84 13.86
C ALA A 136 -4.03 6.47 12.72
N LEU A 137 -2.85 5.91 12.41
CA LEU A 137 -2.02 6.35 11.31
C LEU A 137 -2.75 6.23 9.96
N MET A 138 -3.36 5.08 9.68
CA MET A 138 -4.15 4.84 8.47
C MET A 138 -5.34 5.81 8.35
N LYS A 139 -5.96 6.18 9.48
CA LYS A 139 -7.09 7.12 9.50
C LYS A 139 -6.65 8.55 9.19
N VAL A 140 -5.51 8.98 9.70
CA VAL A 140 -4.93 10.29 9.39
C VAL A 140 -4.56 10.33 7.91
N GLY A 141 -3.97 9.25 7.42
CA GLY A 141 -3.37 9.22 6.09
C GLY A 141 -2.18 10.17 6.01
N GLY A 142 -1.67 10.35 4.82
CA GLY A 142 -0.54 11.24 4.59
C GLY A 142 0.73 10.47 4.28
N TRP A 143 1.64 11.18 3.66
CA TRP A 143 2.92 10.62 3.25
C TRP A 143 3.90 10.63 4.41
N LEU A 144 4.61 9.53 4.55
CA LEU A 144 5.75 9.39 5.44
C LEU A 144 7.03 9.54 4.59
N SER A 145 7.96 10.34 5.07
CA SER A 145 9.34 10.34 4.59
C SER A 145 10.00 8.99 4.89
N ALA A 146 11.12 8.70 4.24
CA ALA A 146 11.90 7.49 4.51
C ALA A 146 12.29 7.39 6.00
N LYS A 147 12.65 8.50 6.63
CA LYS A 147 12.96 8.55 8.05
C LYS A 147 11.77 8.17 8.93
N GLU A 148 10.58 8.72 8.67
CA GLU A 148 9.37 8.35 9.40
C GLU A 148 8.97 6.90 9.16
N ALA A 149 9.11 6.39 7.92
CA ALA A 149 8.86 4.99 7.61
C ALA A 149 9.79 4.05 8.39
N LEU A 150 11.07 4.42 8.54
CA LEU A 150 12.03 3.69 9.37
C LEU A 150 11.67 3.78 10.86
N GLU A 151 11.35 4.96 11.37
CA GLU A 151 10.95 5.19 12.78
C GLU A 151 9.68 4.41 13.14
N TRP A 152 8.74 4.28 12.20
CA TRP A 152 7.56 3.43 12.35
C TRP A 152 7.90 1.94 12.33
N GLY A 153 8.99 1.54 11.66
CA GLY A 153 9.39 0.15 11.46
C GLY A 153 8.77 -0.49 10.20
N PHE A 154 8.31 0.32 9.25
CA PHE A 154 7.85 -0.18 7.95
C PHE A 154 9.00 -0.68 7.09
N VAL A 155 10.15 -0.02 7.19
CA VAL A 155 11.38 -0.39 6.50
C VAL A 155 12.50 -0.68 7.50
N ASP A 156 13.49 -1.46 7.09
CA ASP A 156 14.64 -1.85 7.92
C ASP A 156 15.82 -0.92 7.72
N GLU A 157 15.91 -0.26 6.55
CA GLU A 157 17.06 0.52 6.14
C GLU A 157 16.66 1.65 5.20
N ILE A 158 17.37 2.78 5.30
CA ILE A 158 17.34 3.87 4.32
C ILE A 158 18.65 3.83 3.55
N THR A 159 18.56 3.84 2.22
CA THR A 159 19.74 3.94 1.36
C THR A 159 19.94 5.40 0.93
N ASP A 160 21.19 5.83 0.93
CA ASP A 160 21.54 7.15 0.41
C ASP A 160 21.31 7.15 -1.10
N LEU A 161 20.55 8.14 -1.57
CA LEU A 161 20.57 8.51 -2.98
C LEU A 161 21.93 9.16 -3.25
N ALA A 162 22.78 8.54 -4.04
CA ALA A 162 23.96 9.20 -4.56
C ALA A 162 23.51 10.42 -5.37
N ASP A 163 23.55 11.62 -4.75
CA ASP A 163 23.34 12.95 -5.34
C ASP A 163 22.19 13.12 -6.38
N GLU A 164 21.21 12.20 -6.42
CA GLU A 164 20.03 12.34 -7.29
C GLU A 164 19.00 13.25 -6.63
N PRO A 165 18.46 14.25 -7.36
CA PRO A 165 17.42 15.11 -6.81
C PRO A 165 16.15 14.30 -6.51
N ALA A 166 15.44 14.65 -5.44
CA ALA A 166 14.17 14.03 -5.08
C ALA A 166 13.24 13.91 -6.30
N PRO A 167 12.55 12.76 -6.47
CA PRO A 167 11.68 12.55 -7.62
C PRO A 167 10.62 13.63 -7.67
N LYS A 168 10.53 14.33 -8.80
CA LYS A 168 9.49 15.36 -9.00
C LYS A 168 8.15 14.68 -9.29
N LEU A 169 7.13 15.09 -8.57
CA LEU A 169 5.76 14.70 -8.86
C LEU A 169 5.38 15.17 -10.27
N THR A 170 5.03 14.24 -11.16
CA THR A 170 4.52 14.60 -12.49
C THR A 170 3.03 14.96 -12.40
N ASP A 171 2.54 15.82 -13.31
CA ASP A 171 1.11 16.17 -13.38
C ASP A 171 0.21 14.94 -13.56
N ALA A 172 0.68 13.94 -14.30
CA ALA A 172 -0.04 12.68 -14.49
C ALA A 172 -0.16 11.90 -13.18
N LEU A 173 0.90 11.84 -12.38
CA LEU A 173 0.91 11.18 -11.08
C LEU A 173 0.06 11.94 -10.07
N ALA A 174 0.17 13.28 -10.02
CA ALA A 174 -0.67 14.14 -9.19
C ALA A 174 -2.16 13.94 -9.51
N SER A 175 -2.51 13.87 -10.80
CA SER A 175 -3.87 13.62 -11.25
C SER A 175 -4.37 12.22 -10.85
N ALA A 176 -3.53 11.20 -10.99
CA ALA A 176 -3.86 9.83 -10.59
C ALA A 176 -4.09 9.73 -9.08
N MET A 177 -3.28 10.41 -8.27
CA MET A 177 -3.44 10.46 -6.81
C MET A 177 -4.72 11.18 -6.41
N ALA A 178 -5.02 12.33 -7.01
CA ALA A 178 -6.26 13.06 -6.77
C ALA A 178 -7.50 12.22 -7.10
N ASN A 179 -7.48 11.50 -8.22
CA ASN A 179 -8.56 10.59 -8.63
C ASN A 179 -8.71 9.39 -7.68
N ALA A 180 -7.63 8.94 -7.06
CA ALA A 180 -7.64 7.89 -6.06
C ALA A 180 -8.01 8.37 -4.65
N GLY A 181 -8.26 9.68 -4.47
CA GLY A 181 -8.54 10.27 -3.16
C GLY A 181 -7.33 10.25 -2.21
N MET A 182 -6.13 10.15 -2.76
CA MET A 182 -4.89 10.15 -1.97
C MET A 182 -4.35 11.58 -1.78
N PRO A 183 -3.77 11.90 -0.63
CA PRO A 183 -3.16 13.21 -0.43
C PRO A 183 -1.96 13.40 -1.38
N ILE A 184 -1.86 14.58 -1.96
CA ILE A 184 -0.71 14.96 -2.82
C ILE A 184 0.43 15.42 -1.90
N PRO A 185 1.66 14.85 -2.02
CA PRO A 185 2.78 15.28 -1.21
C PRO A 185 3.15 16.74 -1.52
N ASN A 186 3.52 17.46 -0.49
CA ASN A 186 4.02 18.83 -0.61
C ASN A 186 5.55 18.76 -0.73
N ILE A 187 6.06 18.46 -1.94
CA ILE A 187 7.48 18.33 -2.28
C ILE A 187 7.98 19.56 -3.03
#